data_10a6911cb48293c22467f497d15bb4fb
#
_entry.id   10a6911cb48293c22467f497d15bb4fb
#
_cell.length_a   1.000
_cell.length_b   1.000
_cell.length_c   1.000
_cell.angle_alpha   90.00
_cell.angle_beta   90.00
_cell.angle_gamma   90.00
#
_symmetry.space_group_name_H-M   'P 1'
#
loop_
_entity.id
_entity.type
_entity.pdbx_description
1 polymer ?
#
loop_
_entity_poly.entity_id
_entity_poly.type
_entity_poly.pdbx_seq_one_letter_code
_entity_poly.pdbx_strand_id
1 'polypeptide(L)'
;MLFCSGKIYYDLLEKQQADKRTDVAIVRIEQLYPAPVDQLKAIRARYKKATEFIWVQEENENMGAWPYYCRIFNRTDLEFTEHISRSESGSPATGYMKKHAVQQEAIINKSFE
;
A
#
# COMPACT_ATOMS: atom_id res chain seq x y z
N MET A 1 2.66 -9.37 1.97
CA MET A 1 1.86 -8.90 0.82
C MET A 1 1.72 -7.40 0.91
N LEU A 2 1.91 -6.71 -0.21
CA LEU A 2 1.73 -5.27 -0.30
C LEU A 2 0.45 -4.98 -1.08
N PHE A 3 -0.42 -4.16 -0.51
CA PHE A 3 -1.66 -3.72 -1.16
C PHE A 3 -1.55 -2.24 -1.47
N CYS A 4 -1.90 -1.85 -2.68
CA CYS A 4 -1.79 -0.46 -3.11
C CYS A 4 -2.83 -0.15 -4.18
N SER A 5 -2.91 1.12 -4.56
CA SER A 5 -3.70 1.56 -5.71
C SER A 5 -2.95 2.69 -6.43
N GLY A 6 -3.27 2.86 -7.70
CA GLY A 6 -2.72 3.94 -8.50
C GLY A 6 -1.28 3.69 -8.95
N LYS A 7 -0.60 4.78 -9.27
CA LYS A 7 0.71 4.72 -9.93
C LYS A 7 1.85 4.20 -9.06
N ILE A 8 1.70 4.21 -7.74
CA ILE A 8 2.75 3.68 -6.86
C ILE A 8 3.00 2.18 -7.11
N TYR A 9 2.02 1.48 -7.66
CA TYR A 9 2.18 0.10 -8.06
C TYR A 9 3.41 -0.10 -8.96
N TYR A 10 3.63 0.80 -9.92
CA TYR A 10 4.74 0.67 -10.85
C TYR A 10 6.09 0.89 -10.18
N ASP A 11 6.15 1.82 -9.21
CA ASP A 11 7.36 2.05 -8.43
C ASP A 11 7.70 0.84 -7.56
N LEU A 12 6.68 0.23 -6.95
CA LEU A 12 6.87 -0.98 -6.15
C LEU A 12 7.30 -2.16 -7.02
N LEU A 13 6.69 -2.31 -8.18
CA LEU A 13 7.02 -3.38 -9.11
C LEU A 13 8.47 -3.25 -9.61
N GLU A 14 8.89 -2.04 -9.95
CA GLU A 14 10.26 -1.77 -10.39
C GLU A 14 11.27 -2.15 -9.29
N LYS A 15 11.00 -1.76 -8.06
CA LYS A 15 11.84 -2.10 -6.91
C LYS A 15 11.91 -3.61 -6.68
N GLN A 16 10.77 -4.29 -6.75
CA GLN A 16 10.70 -5.73 -6.61
C GLN A 16 11.57 -6.44 -7.65
N GLN A 17 11.49 -6.00 -8.91
CA GLN A 17 12.25 -6.61 -10.00
C GLN A 17 13.74 -6.30 -9.87
N ALA A 18 14.08 -5.06 -9.52
CA ALA A 18 15.49 -4.66 -9.36
C ALA A 18 16.19 -5.45 -8.26
N ASP A 19 15.50 -5.67 -7.14
CA ASP A 19 16.05 -6.37 -5.97
C ASP A 19 15.76 -7.87 -6.02
N LYS A 20 15.09 -8.36 -7.05
CA LYS A 20 14.72 -9.77 -7.24
C LYS A 20 14.01 -10.35 -6.02
N ARG A 21 13.07 -9.60 -5.46
CA ARG A 21 12.32 -9.96 -4.26
C ARG A 21 11.14 -10.89 -4.61
N THR A 22 11.40 -12.20 -4.59
CA THR A 22 10.38 -13.21 -4.87
C THR A 22 9.52 -13.54 -3.66
N ASP A 23 9.87 -13.03 -2.49
CA ASP A 23 9.17 -13.22 -1.23
C ASP A 23 8.03 -12.22 -0.99
N VAL A 24 7.83 -11.28 -1.91
CA VAL A 24 6.83 -10.20 -1.79
C VAL A 24 5.81 -10.31 -2.92
N ALA A 25 4.53 -10.33 -2.56
CA ALA A 25 3.44 -10.22 -3.52
C ALA A 25 2.87 -8.81 -3.49
N ILE A 26 2.68 -8.20 -4.65
CA ILE A 26 2.12 -6.86 -4.78
C ILE A 26 0.72 -6.96 -5.38
N VAL A 27 -0.27 -6.45 -4.67
CA VAL A 27 -1.67 -6.47 -5.08
C VAL A 27 -2.12 -5.05 -5.38
N ARG A 28 -2.50 -4.80 -6.62
CA ARG A 28 -3.04 -3.52 -7.04
C ARG A 28 -4.55 -3.56 -7.02
N ILE A 29 -5.17 -2.63 -6.31
CA ILE A 29 -6.62 -2.49 -6.26
C ILE A 29 -7.01 -1.41 -7.25
N GLU A 30 -7.70 -1.79 -8.32
CA GLU A 30 -8.12 -0.85 -9.38
C GLU A 30 -9.42 -0.15 -9.03
N GLN A 31 -10.35 -0.85 -8.39
CA GLN A 31 -11.61 -0.28 -7.95
C GLN A 31 -11.60 -0.16 -6.43
N LEU A 32 -11.44 1.08 -5.94
CA LEU A 32 -11.36 1.33 -4.50
C LEU A 32 -12.72 1.26 -3.81
N TYR A 33 -13.77 1.72 -4.47
CA TYR A 33 -15.11 1.74 -3.91
C TYR A 33 -16.13 1.13 -4.88
N PRO A 34 -17.01 0.24 -4.42
CA PRO A 34 -16.97 -0.42 -3.11
C PRO A 34 -15.73 -1.32 -2.98
N ALA A 35 -15.22 -1.48 -1.76
CA ALA A 35 -14.03 -2.31 -1.53
C ALA A 35 -14.27 -3.75 -1.99
N PRO A 36 -13.35 -4.35 -2.78
CA PRO A 36 -13.52 -5.72 -3.29
C PRO A 36 -13.14 -6.75 -2.23
N VAL A 37 -13.90 -6.80 -1.13
CA VAL A 37 -13.59 -7.60 0.05
C VAL A 37 -13.45 -9.09 -0.28
N ASP A 38 -14.38 -9.64 -1.07
CA ASP A 38 -14.35 -11.07 -1.41
C ASP A 38 -13.12 -11.42 -2.26
N GLN A 39 -12.76 -10.54 -3.19
CA GLN A 39 -11.56 -10.73 -4.02
C GLN A 39 -10.29 -10.65 -3.18
N LEU A 40 -10.25 -9.71 -2.22
CA LEU A 40 -9.10 -9.59 -1.32
C LEU A 40 -8.96 -10.81 -0.42
N LYS A 41 -10.06 -11.35 0.09
CA LYS A 41 -10.04 -12.59 0.86
C LYS A 41 -9.52 -13.76 0.03
N ALA A 42 -9.96 -13.86 -1.23
CA ALA A 42 -9.50 -14.92 -2.13
C ALA A 42 -8.01 -14.82 -2.42
N ILE A 43 -7.50 -13.60 -2.64
CA ILE A 43 -6.08 -13.39 -2.88
C ILE A 43 -5.26 -13.75 -1.63
N ARG A 44 -5.68 -13.34 -0.44
CA ARG A 44 -4.98 -13.68 0.79
C ARG A 44 -4.95 -15.19 1.02
N ALA A 45 -6.02 -15.88 0.68
CA ALA A 45 -6.09 -17.34 0.81
C ALA A 45 -5.11 -18.05 -0.13
N ARG A 46 -4.75 -17.46 -1.27
CA ARG A 46 -3.79 -18.03 -2.21
C ARG A 46 -2.36 -18.00 -1.69
N TYR A 47 -2.03 -17.03 -0.84
CA TYR A 47 -0.69 -16.84 -0.28
C TYR A 47 -0.67 -17.26 1.18
N LYS A 48 -0.82 -18.57 1.41
CA LYS A 48 -0.97 -19.15 2.74
C LYS A 48 0.20 -18.90 3.68
N LYS A 49 1.40 -18.67 3.12
CA LYS A 49 2.61 -18.42 3.90
C LYS A 49 2.84 -16.97 4.23
N ALA A 50 2.02 -16.06 3.69
CA ALA A 50 2.16 -14.63 3.96
C ALA A 50 1.71 -14.34 5.39
N THR A 51 2.55 -13.62 6.14
CA THR A 51 2.28 -13.25 7.53
C THR A 51 2.09 -11.76 7.71
N GLU A 52 2.53 -10.95 6.74
CA GLU A 52 2.41 -9.50 6.78
C GLU A 52 1.53 -9.00 5.65
N PHE A 53 0.59 -8.15 5.98
CA PHE A 53 -0.37 -7.56 5.05
C PHE A 53 -0.29 -6.05 5.21
N ILE A 54 0.35 -5.38 4.25
CA ILE A 54 0.73 -3.99 4.38
C ILE A 54 0.02 -3.15 3.33
N TRP A 55 -0.65 -2.08 3.75
CA TRP A 55 -1.19 -1.08 2.85
C TRP A 55 -0.11 -0.04 2.55
N VAL A 56 0.12 0.24 1.27
CA VAL A 56 1.11 1.22 0.83
C VAL A 56 0.43 2.28 -0.02
N GLN A 57 0.61 3.53 0.33
CA GLN A 57 0.09 4.65 -0.46
C GLN A 57 1.09 5.80 -0.49
N GLU A 58 1.04 6.60 -1.55
CA GLU A 58 1.90 7.77 -1.66
C GLU A 58 1.28 9.02 -1.00
N GLU A 59 -0.02 9.02 -0.79
CA GLU A 59 -0.73 10.11 -0.11
C GLU A 59 -0.41 10.11 1.39
N ASN A 60 -0.69 11.24 2.04
CA ASN A 60 -0.57 11.35 3.49
C ASN A 60 -1.51 10.36 4.19
N GLU A 61 -1.16 9.97 5.41
CA GLU A 61 -1.92 8.99 6.19
C GLU A 61 -3.42 9.32 6.31
N ASN A 62 -3.75 10.60 6.45
CA ASN A 62 -5.14 11.04 6.59
C ASN A 62 -5.87 11.23 5.26
N MET A 63 -5.21 10.93 4.15
CA MET A 63 -5.72 11.12 2.79
C MET A 63 -5.62 9.83 2.00
N GLY A 64 -6.02 9.88 0.72
CA GLY A 64 -6.02 8.71 -0.14
C GLY A 64 -7.01 7.65 0.32
N ALA A 65 -6.70 6.40 0.05
CA ALA A 65 -7.61 5.30 0.32
C ALA A 65 -7.47 4.70 1.73
N TRP A 66 -6.38 4.99 2.44
CA TRP A 66 -6.13 4.35 3.74
C TRP A 66 -7.23 4.59 4.77
N PRO A 67 -7.75 5.82 4.99
CA PRO A 67 -8.82 6.01 5.98
C PRO A 67 -10.06 5.16 5.71
N TYR A 68 -10.43 5.02 4.43
CA TYR A 68 -11.56 4.19 4.02
C TYR A 68 -11.26 2.71 4.25
N TYR A 69 -10.10 2.23 3.80
CA TYR A 69 -9.73 0.83 3.93
C TYR A 69 -9.49 0.42 5.37
N CYS A 70 -8.91 1.29 6.18
CA CYS A 70 -8.75 1.05 7.60
C CYS A 70 -10.11 0.79 8.27
N ARG A 71 -11.11 1.60 7.94
CA ARG A 71 -12.47 1.43 8.47
C ARG A 71 -13.12 0.14 8.01
N ILE A 72 -12.97 -0.20 6.72
CA ILE A 72 -13.53 -1.43 6.17
C ILE A 72 -12.92 -2.65 6.82
N PHE A 73 -11.60 -2.67 7.00
CA PHE A 73 -10.90 -3.81 7.56
C PHE A 73 -11.16 -3.99 9.05
N ASN A 74 -11.49 -2.92 9.77
CA ASN A 74 -11.94 -3.03 11.16
C ASN A 74 -13.30 -3.72 11.30
N ARG A 75 -14.07 -3.81 10.21
CA ARG A 75 -15.40 -4.43 10.17
C ARG A 75 -15.40 -5.81 9.52
N THR A 76 -14.25 -6.28 9.06
CA THR A 76 -14.12 -7.57 8.37
C THR A 76 -12.99 -8.35 9.02
N ASP A 77 -12.79 -9.59 8.57
CA ASP A 77 -11.67 -10.43 9.02
C ASP A 77 -10.35 -10.10 8.31
N LEU A 78 -10.35 -9.07 7.48
CA LEU A 78 -9.16 -8.63 6.76
C LEU A 78 -8.42 -7.60 7.59
N GLU A 79 -7.38 -8.01 8.30
CA GLU A 79 -6.55 -7.10 9.07
C GLU A 79 -5.25 -6.80 8.33
N PHE A 80 -4.85 -5.54 8.34
CA PHE A 80 -3.51 -5.15 7.94
C PHE A 80 -2.59 -5.13 9.13
N THR A 81 -1.38 -5.64 8.96
CA THR A 81 -0.36 -5.60 10.01
C THR A 81 0.27 -4.22 10.12
N GLU A 82 0.31 -3.49 9.02
CA GLU A 82 0.91 -2.16 8.97
C GLU A 82 0.37 -1.37 7.79
N HIS A 83 0.51 -0.05 7.84
CA HIS A 83 0.34 0.80 6.67
C HIS A 83 1.60 1.67 6.51
N ILE A 84 1.93 1.96 5.25
CA ILE A 84 3.07 2.80 4.90
C ILE A 84 2.53 3.96 4.07
N SER A 85 2.73 5.18 4.55
CA SER A 85 2.25 6.40 3.91
C SER A 85 3.09 7.58 4.37
N ARG A 86 2.82 8.75 3.81
CA ARG A 86 3.39 9.99 4.35
C ARG A 86 2.67 10.36 5.64
N SER A 87 3.34 11.16 6.47
CA SER A 87 2.77 11.62 7.73
C SER A 87 1.47 12.40 7.49
N GLU A 88 0.59 12.39 8.49
CA GLU A 88 -0.65 13.16 8.45
C GLU A 88 -0.36 14.65 8.22
N SER A 89 -1.12 15.29 7.33
CA SER A 89 -0.91 16.68 6.95
C SER A 89 -2.22 17.32 6.50
N GLY A 90 -2.31 18.63 6.65
CA GLY A 90 -3.41 19.42 6.11
C GLY A 90 -3.25 19.73 4.61
N SER A 91 -2.08 19.44 4.03
CA SER A 91 -1.80 19.66 2.62
C SER A 91 -1.65 18.33 1.89
N PRO A 92 -2.33 18.12 0.75
CA PRO A 92 -2.28 16.85 0.03
C PRO A 92 -0.95 16.55 -0.67
N ALA A 93 -0.08 17.56 -0.85
CA ALA A 93 1.18 17.38 -1.56
C ALA A 93 2.30 18.20 -0.94
N THR A 94 3.54 17.76 -1.15
CA THR A 94 4.71 18.53 -0.74
C THR A 94 4.95 19.67 -1.73
N GLY A 95 5.36 20.84 -1.23
CA GLY A 95 5.58 22.03 -2.04
C GLY A 95 6.85 22.00 -2.88
N TYR A 96 7.76 21.06 -2.62
CA TYR A 96 9.06 20.97 -3.32
C TYR A 96 9.24 19.59 -3.93
N MET A 97 9.59 19.55 -5.23
CA MET A 97 9.80 18.30 -5.95
C MET A 97 10.90 17.43 -5.33
N LYS A 98 11.97 18.05 -4.87
CA LYS A 98 13.08 17.32 -4.23
C LYS A 98 12.63 16.61 -2.96
N LYS A 99 11.84 17.30 -2.13
CA LYS A 99 11.27 16.72 -0.92
C LYS A 99 10.29 15.60 -1.25
N HIS A 100 9.50 15.78 -2.31
CA HIS A 100 8.58 14.76 -2.79
C HIS A 100 9.33 13.49 -3.18
N ALA A 101 10.41 13.62 -3.96
CA ALA A 101 11.20 12.47 -4.40
C ALA A 101 11.80 11.69 -3.24
N VAL A 102 12.34 12.38 -2.23
CA VAL A 102 12.91 11.75 -1.04
C VAL A 102 11.84 10.99 -0.25
N GLN A 103 10.67 11.58 -0.06
CA GLN A 103 9.57 10.92 0.65
C GLN A 103 9.05 9.71 -0.11
N GLN A 104 8.95 9.81 -1.45
CA GLN A 104 8.50 8.72 -2.29
C GLN A 104 9.47 7.53 -2.20
N GLU A 105 10.77 7.79 -2.29
CA GLU A 105 11.79 6.76 -2.16
C GLU A 105 11.75 6.10 -0.79
N ALA A 106 11.53 6.87 0.28
CA ALA A 106 11.42 6.34 1.63
C ALA A 106 10.25 5.37 1.78
N ILE A 107 9.10 5.69 1.17
CA ILE A 107 7.93 4.80 1.16
C ILE A 107 8.26 3.49 0.47
N ILE A 108 8.87 3.56 -0.71
CA ILE A 108 9.21 2.39 -1.49
C ILE A 108 10.21 1.50 -0.76
N ASN A 109 11.26 2.09 -0.21
CA ASN A 109 12.27 1.33 0.54
C ASN A 109 11.69 0.66 1.77
N LYS A 110 10.85 1.35 2.53
CA LYS A 110 10.21 0.79 3.72
C LYS A 110 9.30 -0.39 3.37
N SER A 111 8.67 -0.37 2.21
CA SER A 111 7.77 -1.44 1.77
C SER A 111 8.49 -2.78 1.62
N PHE A 112 9.79 -2.77 1.42
CA PHE A 112 10.59 -3.98 1.20
C PHE A 112 11.56 -4.30 2.35
N GLU A 113 11.40 -3.64 3.47
CA GLU A 113 12.17 -3.99 4.68
C GLU A 113 11.77 -5.34 5.27
#